data_8626c7c9c5fbf0b6dba2a9c0a7c03bbe
#
_entry.id   8626c7c9c5fbf0b6dba2a9c0a7c03bbe
#
_cell.length_a   1.000
_cell.length_b   1.000
_cell.length_c   1.000
_cell.angle_alpha   90.00
_cell.angle_beta   90.00
_cell.angle_gamma   90.00
#
_symmetry.space_group_name_H-M   'P 1'
#
loop_
_entity.id
_entity.type
_entity.pdbx_description
1 polymer ?
#
loop_
_entity_poly.entity_id
_entity_poly.type
_entity_poly.pdbx_seq_one_letter_code
_entity_poly.pdbx_strand_id
1 'polypeptide(L)'
;MSNNRIKVLITAVLLGCVFGIQAQEKVTPLEQVMEGLSARNIGPAGMSGRVTCIAAHPQTATTLYAGSASGGLWVSTNNGQNWSPLFQNEKVASIGAVAIDPKHPDIIYVGTGEGNPRNSQTSGYGLYKSYDGGQSWECVGLEQTRTIHRILINPENTDEIYVGATGSAWGDSPRGVFKTTDGGRNWTNSLYINDRTGAGDLVMDPNNPKKLIANMWEYRREPWFFTSGGPSGGLFITYDGGENWKKLGEDEGLPKGDLGRMG
;
A
#
# COMPACT_ATOMS: atom_id res chain seq x y z
N MET A 1 17.83 54.58 60.43
CA MET A 1 17.61 54.32 59.01
C MET A 1 18.29 53.03 58.42
N SER A 2 19.01 52.26 59.23
CA SER A 2 19.85 51.13 58.78
C SER A 2 19.14 49.77 58.76
N ASN A 3 18.21 49.53 59.68
CA ASN A 3 17.60 48.17 59.82
C ASN A 3 16.56 47.77 58.75
N ASN A 4 15.95 48.73 58.06
CA ASN A 4 14.96 48.45 57.05
C ASN A 4 15.59 48.03 55.72
N ARG A 5 16.78 48.48 55.39
CA ARG A 5 17.48 48.11 54.15
C ARG A 5 18.00 46.66 54.19
N ILE A 6 18.44 46.22 55.35
CA ILE A 6 18.93 44.85 55.56
C ILE A 6 17.74 43.81 55.46
N LYS A 7 16.56 44.15 56.03
CA LYS A 7 15.40 43.32 55.95
C LYS A 7 14.87 43.14 54.50
N VAL A 8 14.88 44.24 53.71
CA VAL A 8 14.47 44.20 52.30
C VAL A 8 15.47 43.40 51.46
N LEU A 9 16.77 43.45 51.73
CA LEU A 9 17.78 42.69 51.02
C LEU A 9 17.68 41.18 51.32
N ILE A 10 17.42 40.77 52.58
CA ILE A 10 17.27 39.38 52.97
C ILE A 10 15.97 38.80 52.39
N THR A 11 14.89 39.59 52.35
CA THR A 11 13.62 39.13 51.73
C THR A 11 13.74 38.98 50.22
N ALA A 12 14.48 39.85 49.53
CA ALA A 12 14.74 39.76 48.10
C ALA A 12 15.63 38.54 47.74
N VAL A 13 16.62 38.20 48.58
CA VAL A 13 17.48 37.02 48.39
C VAL A 13 16.70 35.73 48.67
N LEU A 14 15.80 35.69 49.67
CA LEU A 14 14.95 34.54 49.95
C LEU A 14 13.87 34.36 48.86
N LEU A 15 13.30 35.41 48.28
CA LEU A 15 12.40 35.28 47.13
C LEU A 15 13.15 34.85 45.87
N GLY A 16 14.40 35.25 45.68
CA GLY A 16 15.23 34.82 44.55
C GLY A 16 15.62 33.33 44.58
N CYS A 17 15.70 32.73 45.79
CA CYS A 17 16.02 31.30 45.96
C CYS A 17 14.81 30.36 45.77
N VAL A 18 13.59 30.89 45.75
CA VAL A 18 12.38 30.07 45.52
C VAL A 18 12.04 29.89 44.03
N PHE A 19 12.67 30.74 43.16
CA PHE A 19 12.59 30.58 41.71
C PHE A 19 13.75 29.77 41.11
N GLY A 20 14.44 29.02 41.93
CA GLY A 20 15.53 28.19 41.53
C GLY A 20 15.11 26.74 41.30
N ILE A 21 15.23 26.31 40.07
CA ILE A 21 15.42 24.91 39.65
C ILE A 21 14.17 24.04 39.75
N GLN A 22 13.19 24.31 38.94
CA GLN A 22 12.57 23.20 38.27
C GLN A 22 13.53 22.80 37.13
N ALA A 23 14.43 21.86 37.40
CA ALA A 23 15.05 21.08 36.37
C ALA A 23 13.90 20.28 35.75
N GLN A 24 13.29 20.82 34.70
CA GLN A 24 12.47 20.02 33.81
C GLN A 24 13.42 18.95 33.27
N GLU A 25 13.31 17.72 33.77
CA GLU A 25 13.89 16.59 33.09
C GLU A 25 13.36 16.66 31.66
N LYS A 26 14.23 17.01 30.75
CA LYS A 26 13.94 17.02 29.32
C LYS A 26 13.75 15.56 28.96
N VAL A 27 12.49 15.08 29.04
CA VAL A 27 12.14 13.74 28.56
C VAL A 27 12.49 13.74 27.08
N THR A 28 13.59 13.10 26.76
CA THR A 28 14.03 12.94 25.37
C THR A 28 12.93 12.16 24.66
N PRO A 29 12.33 12.69 23.58
CA PRO A 29 11.34 11.96 22.83
C PRO A 29 11.85 10.55 22.49
N LEU A 30 11.01 9.54 22.58
CA LEU A 30 11.38 8.15 22.30
C LEU A 30 12.10 8.02 20.96
N GLU A 31 11.69 8.80 19.98
CA GLU A 31 12.31 8.91 18.66
C GLU A 31 13.79 9.24 18.74
N GLN A 32 14.21 10.23 19.55
CA GLN A 32 15.62 10.59 19.71
C GLN A 32 16.43 9.52 20.46
N VAL A 33 15.79 8.81 21.39
CA VAL A 33 16.45 7.68 22.07
C VAL A 33 16.67 6.51 21.10
N MET A 34 15.77 6.36 20.13
CA MET A 34 15.79 5.28 19.15
C MET A 34 16.62 5.60 17.89
N GLU A 35 17.07 6.85 17.69
CA GLU A 35 17.87 7.24 16.51
C GLU A 35 19.15 6.41 16.29
N GLY A 36 19.72 5.87 17.35
CA GLY A 36 20.89 4.97 17.26
C GLY A 36 20.55 3.51 16.99
N LEU A 37 19.27 3.15 16.97
CA LEU A 37 18.80 1.78 16.75
C LEU A 37 18.30 1.63 15.34
N SER A 38 19.16 1.24 14.40
CA SER A 38 18.75 0.88 13.05
C SER A 38 18.43 -0.61 12.95
N ALA A 39 17.23 -0.94 12.53
CA ALA A 39 16.88 -2.31 12.19
C ALA A 39 17.57 -2.70 10.87
N ARG A 40 18.26 -3.83 10.87
CA ARG A 40 18.80 -4.42 9.65
C ARG A 40 17.92 -5.58 9.23
N ASN A 41 17.44 -5.54 7.99
CA ASN A 41 16.78 -6.69 7.41
C ASN A 41 17.79 -7.82 7.20
N ILE A 42 17.61 -8.96 7.88
CA ILE A 42 18.47 -10.13 7.77
C ILE A 42 17.97 -11.16 6.75
N GLY A 43 16.98 -10.76 5.94
CA GLY A 43 16.34 -11.61 4.94
C GLY A 43 15.28 -12.54 5.53
N PRO A 44 14.63 -13.31 4.66
CA PRO A 44 13.62 -14.27 5.09
C PRO A 44 14.26 -15.41 5.87
N ALA A 45 13.68 -15.75 7.02
CA ALA A 45 13.97 -17.01 7.70
C ALA A 45 13.45 -18.21 6.86
N GLY A 46 13.82 -19.45 7.17
CA GLY A 46 13.49 -20.62 6.38
C GLY A 46 12.00 -20.92 6.15
N MET A 47 11.09 -20.20 6.82
CA MET A 47 9.63 -20.23 6.61
C MET A 47 9.11 -18.87 6.15
N SER A 48 9.75 -18.23 5.26
CA SER A 48 9.81 -16.80 4.97
C SER A 48 8.61 -16.18 4.29
N GLY A 49 7.51 -16.83 4.20
CA GLY A 49 6.33 -16.19 3.66
C GLY A 49 6.17 -16.39 2.15
N ARG A 50 5.27 -15.63 1.59
CA ARG A 50 4.75 -15.81 0.23
C ARG A 50 5.22 -14.70 -0.67
N VAL A 51 5.63 -15.03 -1.89
CA VAL A 51 5.76 -14.06 -2.97
C VAL A 51 4.34 -13.75 -3.47
N THR A 52 3.96 -12.49 -3.42
CA THR A 52 2.62 -12.01 -3.79
C THR A 52 2.56 -11.52 -5.23
N CYS A 53 3.68 -10.98 -5.70
CA CYS A 53 3.80 -10.46 -7.07
C CYS A 53 5.25 -10.52 -7.54
N ILE A 54 5.39 -10.60 -8.86
CA ILE A 54 6.68 -10.50 -9.57
C ILE A 54 6.48 -9.53 -10.73
N ALA A 55 7.44 -8.63 -10.93
CA ALA A 55 7.52 -7.76 -12.09
C ALA A 55 8.90 -7.83 -12.72
N ALA A 56 8.96 -7.85 -14.05
CA ALA A 56 10.20 -7.78 -14.80
C ALA A 56 10.43 -6.35 -15.31
N HIS A 57 11.67 -5.89 -15.27
CA HIS A 57 12.03 -4.60 -15.81
C HIS A 57 11.85 -4.60 -17.35
N PRO A 58 11.13 -3.65 -17.93
CA PRO A 58 10.71 -3.72 -19.35
C PRO A 58 11.87 -3.67 -20.35
N GLN A 59 13.00 -3.09 -19.96
CA GLN A 59 14.17 -2.92 -20.84
C GLN A 59 15.36 -3.81 -20.45
N THR A 60 15.36 -4.41 -19.24
CA THR A 60 16.48 -5.19 -18.72
C THR A 60 15.97 -6.53 -18.20
N ALA A 61 15.94 -7.54 -19.06
CA ALA A 61 15.34 -8.85 -18.76
C ALA A 61 15.97 -9.57 -17.55
N THR A 62 17.17 -9.20 -17.13
CA THR A 62 17.83 -9.76 -15.94
C THR A 62 17.40 -9.13 -14.62
N THR A 63 16.64 -8.02 -14.69
CA THR A 63 16.17 -7.30 -13.51
C THR A 63 14.72 -7.68 -13.19
N LEU A 64 14.54 -8.23 -12.00
CA LEU A 64 13.26 -8.73 -11.49
C LEU A 64 12.97 -8.08 -10.14
N TYR A 65 11.70 -7.78 -9.90
CA TYR A 65 11.19 -7.31 -8.61
C TYR A 65 10.24 -8.34 -8.04
N ALA A 66 10.38 -8.66 -6.76
CA ALA A 66 9.52 -9.61 -6.06
C ALA A 66 8.94 -8.96 -4.80
N GLY A 67 7.62 -8.86 -4.74
CA GLY A 67 6.90 -8.43 -3.55
C GLY A 67 6.56 -9.63 -2.67
N SER A 68 6.68 -9.48 -1.38
CA SER A 68 6.30 -10.51 -0.43
C SER A 68 5.20 -10.06 0.53
N ALA A 69 4.44 -11.02 1.04
CA ALA A 69 3.30 -10.77 1.93
C ALA A 69 3.69 -10.09 3.25
N SER A 70 4.94 -10.25 3.70
CA SER A 70 5.42 -9.72 4.98
C SER A 70 6.93 -9.46 5.04
N GLY A 71 7.62 -9.51 3.91
CA GLY A 71 9.08 -9.35 3.83
C GLY A 71 9.54 -8.21 2.94
N GLY A 72 8.65 -7.29 2.55
CA GLY A 72 8.97 -6.14 1.73
C GLY A 72 9.13 -6.45 0.25
N LEU A 73 9.72 -5.49 -0.46
CA LEU A 73 10.06 -5.58 -1.88
C LEU A 73 11.54 -5.94 -2.04
N TRP A 74 11.81 -6.81 -2.98
CA TRP A 74 13.16 -7.28 -3.32
C TRP A 74 13.45 -7.08 -4.80
N VAL A 75 14.69 -6.77 -5.13
CA VAL A 75 15.17 -6.69 -6.50
C VAL A 75 16.31 -7.69 -6.74
N SER A 76 16.28 -8.30 -7.91
CA SER A 76 17.41 -9.06 -8.47
C SER A 76 17.82 -8.41 -9.79
N THR A 77 19.12 -8.23 -10.03
CA THR A 77 19.68 -7.73 -11.29
C THR A 77 20.38 -8.82 -12.11
N ASN A 78 20.27 -10.07 -11.66
CA ASN A 78 21.00 -11.22 -12.23
C ASN A 78 20.11 -12.48 -12.36
N ASN A 79 18.89 -12.30 -12.90
CA ASN A 79 17.91 -13.37 -13.12
C ASN A 79 17.52 -14.15 -11.85
N GLY A 80 17.41 -13.47 -10.71
CA GLY A 80 16.97 -14.11 -9.47
C GLY A 80 18.04 -14.90 -8.72
N GLN A 81 19.32 -14.83 -9.12
CA GLN A 81 20.40 -15.51 -8.40
C GLN A 81 20.68 -14.86 -7.04
N ASN A 82 20.64 -13.53 -6.98
CA ASN A 82 20.77 -12.77 -5.74
C ASN A 82 19.66 -11.75 -5.65
N TRP A 83 19.23 -11.46 -4.42
CA TRP A 83 18.16 -10.51 -4.12
C TRP A 83 18.62 -9.49 -3.09
N SER A 84 18.29 -8.23 -3.33
CA SER A 84 18.54 -7.11 -2.42
C SER A 84 17.21 -6.47 -2.02
N PRO A 85 17.02 -6.10 -0.75
CA PRO A 85 15.80 -5.44 -0.32
C PRO A 85 15.77 -3.97 -0.76
N LEU A 86 14.58 -3.50 -1.16
CA LEU A 86 14.36 -2.11 -1.62
C LEU A 86 13.43 -1.29 -0.72
N PHE A 87 12.62 -1.92 0.12
CA PHE A 87 11.49 -1.29 0.80
C PHE A 87 11.59 -1.35 2.33
N GLN A 88 12.80 -1.50 2.86
CA GLN A 88 13.03 -1.78 4.27
C GLN A 88 12.88 -0.57 5.19
N ASN A 89 12.92 0.65 4.66
CA ASN A 89 12.76 1.89 5.42
C ASN A 89 11.32 2.41 5.43
N GLU A 90 10.42 1.71 4.72
CA GLU A 90 9.02 2.11 4.63
C GLU A 90 8.19 1.60 5.80
N LYS A 91 7.05 2.26 6.05
CA LYS A 91 6.16 1.99 7.19
C LYS A 91 5.52 0.60 7.16
N VAL A 92 5.58 -0.10 6.03
CA VAL A 92 4.88 -1.36 5.81
C VAL A 92 5.75 -2.33 5.00
N ALA A 93 5.74 -3.59 5.39
CA ALA A 93 6.49 -4.66 4.72
C ALA A 93 5.59 -5.62 3.92
N SER A 94 4.29 -5.39 3.89
CA SER A 94 3.34 -6.22 3.13
C SER A 94 3.15 -5.64 1.74
N ILE A 95 3.57 -6.37 0.72
CA ILE A 95 3.45 -5.97 -0.69
C ILE A 95 2.35 -6.80 -1.35
N GLY A 96 1.45 -6.16 -2.07
CA GLY A 96 0.37 -6.81 -2.82
C GLY A 96 0.59 -6.78 -4.33
N ALA A 97 1.16 -5.69 -4.85
CA ALA A 97 1.40 -5.50 -6.27
C ALA A 97 2.64 -4.66 -6.54
N VAL A 98 3.29 -4.88 -7.67
CA VAL A 98 4.37 -4.05 -8.22
C VAL A 98 4.09 -3.80 -9.70
N ALA A 99 4.23 -2.56 -10.14
CA ALA A 99 4.16 -2.19 -11.56
C ALA A 99 5.30 -1.22 -11.89
N ILE A 100 5.88 -1.39 -13.08
CA ILE A 100 6.97 -0.57 -13.58
C ILE A 100 6.45 0.19 -14.79
N ASP A 101 6.71 1.48 -14.83
CA ASP A 101 6.34 2.32 -15.98
C ASP A 101 7.08 1.82 -17.24
N PRO A 102 6.35 1.42 -18.29
CA PRO A 102 6.97 0.86 -19.50
C PRO A 102 7.79 1.88 -20.30
N LYS A 103 7.51 3.18 -20.16
CA LYS A 103 8.24 4.26 -20.82
C LYS A 103 9.40 4.81 -19.99
N HIS A 104 9.22 4.84 -18.66
CA HIS A 104 10.15 5.39 -17.69
C HIS A 104 10.43 4.35 -16.59
N PRO A 105 11.29 3.36 -16.84
CA PRO A 105 11.45 2.21 -15.92
C PRO A 105 12.01 2.53 -14.53
N ASP A 106 12.56 3.73 -14.34
CA ASP A 106 12.93 4.25 -13.01
C ASP A 106 11.70 4.60 -12.18
N ILE A 107 10.51 4.73 -12.81
CA ILE A 107 9.24 4.93 -12.13
C ILE A 107 8.63 3.56 -11.80
N ILE A 108 8.53 3.29 -10.49
CA ILE A 108 7.99 2.03 -9.98
C ILE A 108 6.86 2.33 -9.02
N TYR A 109 5.76 1.60 -9.15
CA TYR A 109 4.63 1.66 -8.22
C TYR A 109 4.56 0.39 -7.39
N VAL A 110 4.32 0.55 -6.10
CA VAL A 110 4.18 -0.55 -5.13
C VAL A 110 2.87 -0.40 -4.38
N GLY A 111 1.97 -1.33 -4.61
CA GLY A 111 0.73 -1.48 -3.85
C GLY A 111 0.96 -2.32 -2.63
N THR A 112 0.57 -1.82 -1.47
CA THR A 112 0.81 -2.49 -0.20
C THR A 112 -0.41 -3.24 0.31
N GLY A 113 -0.17 -4.25 1.18
CA GLY A 113 -1.18 -5.13 1.72
C GLY A 113 -1.41 -6.39 0.91
N GLU A 114 -1.43 -7.54 1.57
CA GLU A 114 -1.62 -8.83 0.92
C GLU A 114 -3.05 -9.04 0.43
N GLY A 115 -3.25 -9.22 -0.88
CA GLY A 115 -4.55 -9.48 -1.49
C GLY A 115 -5.03 -10.93 -1.43
N ASN A 116 -4.19 -11.86 -0.95
CA ASN A 116 -4.56 -13.26 -0.80
C ASN A 116 -5.10 -13.51 0.61
N PRO A 117 -6.37 -13.92 0.75
CA PRO A 117 -7.01 -14.06 2.05
C PRO A 117 -6.41 -15.24 2.82
N ARG A 118 -5.88 -14.93 4.00
CA ARG A 118 -5.34 -15.91 4.96
C ARG A 118 -5.66 -15.47 6.38
N ASN A 119 -5.48 -16.37 7.35
CA ASN A 119 -5.66 -16.03 8.76
C ASN A 119 -4.62 -15.01 9.26
N SER A 120 -3.49 -14.91 8.57
CA SER A 120 -2.37 -14.00 8.87
C SER A 120 -2.20 -12.92 7.79
N GLN A 121 -3.29 -12.43 7.20
CA GLN A 121 -3.25 -11.37 6.20
C GLN A 121 -2.76 -10.07 6.84
N THR A 122 -1.72 -9.49 6.27
CA THR A 122 -1.13 -8.23 6.73
C THR A 122 -1.68 -7.07 5.91
N SER A 123 -2.20 -6.06 6.60
CA SER A 123 -2.67 -4.83 5.98
C SER A 123 -1.52 -4.01 5.43
N GLY A 124 -1.78 -3.29 4.35
CA GLY A 124 -0.91 -2.29 3.76
C GLY A 124 -1.21 -0.87 4.26
N TYR A 125 -0.49 0.08 3.65
CA TYR A 125 -0.62 1.50 3.89
C TYR A 125 -0.49 2.26 2.55
N GLY A 126 -1.45 2.04 1.65
CA GLY A 126 -1.56 2.75 0.38
C GLY A 126 -0.63 2.30 -0.74
N LEU A 127 -0.52 3.19 -1.71
CA LEU A 127 0.32 3.06 -2.90
C LEU A 127 1.57 3.91 -2.76
N TYR A 128 2.71 3.32 -3.04
CA TYR A 128 4.00 4.01 -3.06
C TYR A 128 4.52 4.14 -4.49
N LYS A 129 5.24 5.22 -4.75
CA LYS A 129 5.88 5.51 -6.02
C LYS A 129 7.35 5.82 -5.81
N SER A 130 8.21 5.26 -6.64
CA SER A 130 9.61 5.64 -6.79
C SER A 130 9.82 6.34 -8.12
N TYR A 131 10.77 7.25 -8.17
CA TYR A 131 11.23 7.94 -9.39
C TYR A 131 12.69 7.62 -9.74
N ASP A 132 13.34 6.76 -8.96
CA ASP A 132 14.78 6.51 -8.97
C ASP A 132 15.14 5.00 -8.92
N GLY A 133 14.27 4.17 -9.49
CA GLY A 133 14.47 2.71 -9.55
C GLY A 133 14.33 2.01 -8.19
N GLY A 134 13.64 2.62 -7.24
CA GLY A 134 13.36 2.05 -5.93
C GLY A 134 14.35 2.46 -4.84
N GLN A 135 15.21 3.46 -5.06
CA GLN A 135 16.12 3.97 -4.04
C GLN A 135 15.40 4.82 -2.99
N SER A 136 14.37 5.56 -3.41
CA SER A 136 13.47 6.30 -2.52
C SER A 136 12.00 6.10 -2.90
N TRP A 137 11.10 6.29 -1.93
CA TRP A 137 9.68 6.03 -2.07
C TRP A 137 8.84 7.17 -1.49
N GLU A 138 7.76 7.48 -2.18
CA GLU A 138 6.73 8.43 -1.75
C GLU A 138 5.38 7.73 -1.70
N CYS A 139 4.62 7.92 -0.62
CA CYS A 139 3.23 7.45 -0.56
C CYS A 139 2.35 8.41 -1.39
N VAL A 140 1.73 7.89 -2.44
CA VAL A 140 0.91 8.65 -3.39
C VAL A 140 -0.59 8.41 -3.20
N GLY A 141 -1.00 8.05 -1.97
CA GLY A 141 -2.40 7.93 -1.56
C GLY A 141 -2.89 6.50 -1.38
N LEU A 142 -4.22 6.37 -1.27
CA LEU A 142 -4.94 5.12 -1.06
C LEU A 142 -4.61 4.39 0.25
N GLU A 143 -4.15 5.07 1.30
CA GLU A 143 -3.73 4.49 2.57
C GLU A 143 -4.86 3.72 3.28
N GLN A 144 -6.09 4.16 3.07
CA GLN A 144 -7.26 3.57 3.72
C GLN A 144 -7.72 2.26 3.05
N THR A 145 -7.26 1.94 1.84
CA THR A 145 -7.68 0.73 1.12
C THR A 145 -7.22 -0.56 1.79
N ARG A 146 -6.16 -0.50 2.59
CA ARG A 146 -5.57 -1.62 3.34
C ARG A 146 -4.96 -2.73 2.50
N THR A 147 -5.40 -2.90 1.24
CA THR A 147 -4.92 -3.97 0.38
C THR A 147 -5.02 -3.56 -1.08
N ILE A 148 -3.88 -3.41 -1.73
CA ILE A 148 -3.78 -3.14 -3.16
C ILE A 148 -3.19 -4.39 -3.83
N HIS A 149 -3.99 -5.04 -4.68
CA HIS A 149 -3.65 -6.33 -5.27
C HIS A 149 -3.24 -6.26 -6.74
N ARG A 150 -3.67 -5.21 -7.46
CA ARG A 150 -3.30 -4.96 -8.86
C ARG A 150 -3.01 -3.50 -9.11
N ILE A 151 -2.03 -3.27 -9.97
CA ILE A 151 -1.68 -1.95 -10.51
C ILE A 151 -1.52 -2.13 -12.02
N LEU A 152 -2.24 -1.34 -12.79
CA LEU A 152 -2.13 -1.30 -14.25
C LEU A 152 -1.76 0.12 -14.67
N ILE A 153 -0.71 0.26 -15.45
CA ILE A 153 -0.27 1.52 -16.03
C ILE A 153 -0.67 1.52 -17.51
N ASN A 154 -1.37 2.55 -17.95
CA ASN A 154 -1.71 2.70 -19.35
C ASN A 154 -0.43 2.92 -20.19
N PRO A 155 -0.08 1.99 -21.12
CA PRO A 155 1.16 2.11 -21.87
C PRO A 155 1.16 3.29 -22.88
N GLU A 156 -0.01 3.84 -23.23
CA GLU A 156 -0.11 5.01 -24.10
C GLU A 156 0.05 6.32 -23.32
N ASN A 157 -0.44 6.36 -22.08
CA ASN A 157 -0.35 7.49 -21.15
C ASN A 157 -0.03 7.00 -19.74
N THR A 158 1.24 7.03 -19.33
CA THR A 158 1.69 6.45 -18.06
C THR A 158 1.29 7.26 -16.82
N ASP A 159 0.68 8.43 -16.99
CA ASP A 159 0.00 9.16 -15.90
C ASP A 159 -1.41 8.58 -15.60
N GLU A 160 -1.95 7.74 -16.49
CA GLU A 160 -3.21 7.06 -16.27
C GLU A 160 -2.96 5.65 -15.68
N ILE A 161 -3.41 5.47 -14.45
CA ILE A 161 -3.13 4.26 -13.68
C ILE A 161 -4.43 3.77 -13.04
N TYR A 162 -4.60 2.45 -13.04
CA TYR A 162 -5.70 1.77 -12.38
C TYR A 162 -5.17 0.89 -11.26
N VAL A 163 -5.84 0.94 -10.12
CA VAL A 163 -5.49 0.19 -8.92
C VAL A 163 -6.67 -0.64 -8.46
N GLY A 164 -6.47 -1.95 -8.37
CA GLY A 164 -7.43 -2.88 -7.79
C GLY A 164 -7.19 -3.04 -6.30
N ALA A 165 -8.14 -2.59 -5.48
CA ALA A 165 -8.12 -2.74 -4.03
C ALA A 165 -9.18 -3.73 -3.57
N THR A 166 -8.76 -4.81 -2.90
CA THR A 166 -9.68 -5.77 -2.29
C THR A 166 -10.29 -5.22 -0.99
N GLY A 167 -9.62 -4.29 -0.34
CA GLY A 167 -10.03 -3.76 0.96
C GLY A 167 -9.63 -4.67 2.12
N SER A 168 -10.01 -4.28 3.33
CA SER A 168 -9.79 -5.09 4.53
C SER A 168 -10.67 -6.34 4.54
N ALA A 169 -10.08 -7.48 4.87
CA ALA A 169 -10.84 -8.72 5.07
C ALA A 169 -11.65 -8.70 6.38
N TRP A 170 -11.23 -7.91 7.35
CA TRP A 170 -11.73 -7.92 8.73
C TRP A 170 -12.68 -6.77 9.09
N GLY A 171 -12.75 -5.75 8.24
CA GLY A 171 -13.52 -4.55 8.52
C GLY A 171 -13.77 -3.71 7.28
N ASP A 172 -14.36 -2.56 7.49
CA ASP A 172 -14.67 -1.64 6.42
C ASP A 172 -13.41 -0.86 6.00
N SER A 173 -13.27 -0.67 4.71
CA SER A 173 -12.22 0.13 4.10
C SER A 173 -12.62 0.45 2.65
N PRO A 174 -12.14 1.55 2.07
CA PRO A 174 -12.32 1.80 0.65
C PRO A 174 -11.80 0.62 -0.18
N ARG A 175 -12.57 0.24 -1.20
CA ARG A 175 -12.31 -0.91 -2.06
C ARG A 175 -12.90 -0.71 -3.44
N GLY A 176 -12.51 -1.56 -4.40
CA GLY A 176 -12.93 -1.44 -5.78
C GLY A 176 -11.79 -1.10 -6.72
N VAL A 177 -12.09 -0.47 -7.85
CA VAL A 177 -11.10 -0.01 -8.81
C VAL A 177 -10.93 1.50 -8.65
N PHE A 178 -9.71 1.92 -8.37
CA PHE A 178 -9.34 3.33 -8.31
C PHE A 178 -8.59 3.72 -9.58
N LYS A 179 -8.82 4.94 -10.06
CA LYS A 179 -8.20 5.50 -11.25
C LYS A 179 -7.55 6.84 -10.92
N THR A 180 -6.37 7.08 -11.48
CA THR A 180 -5.75 8.39 -11.59
C THR A 180 -5.45 8.72 -13.05
N THR A 181 -5.37 9.99 -13.38
CA THR A 181 -4.95 10.50 -14.71
C THR A 181 -3.81 11.50 -14.59
N ASP A 182 -3.22 11.63 -13.41
CA ASP A 182 -2.17 12.59 -13.06
C ASP A 182 -0.98 11.96 -12.32
N GLY A 183 -0.74 10.66 -12.55
CA GLY A 183 0.40 9.93 -12.01
C GLY A 183 0.31 9.64 -10.52
N GLY A 184 -0.91 9.63 -9.97
CA GLY A 184 -1.17 9.28 -8.56
C GLY A 184 -1.35 10.47 -7.63
N ARG A 185 -1.45 11.71 -8.14
CA ARG A 185 -1.70 12.90 -7.31
C ARG A 185 -3.14 12.97 -6.82
N ASN A 186 -4.09 12.57 -7.67
CA ASN A 186 -5.50 12.49 -7.34
C ASN A 186 -6.07 11.14 -7.75
N TRP A 187 -6.97 10.60 -6.91
CA TRP A 187 -7.60 9.31 -7.12
C TRP A 187 -9.12 9.43 -7.13
N THR A 188 -9.76 8.74 -8.07
CA THR A 188 -11.21 8.55 -8.13
C THR A 188 -11.54 7.07 -7.99
N ASN A 189 -12.64 6.74 -7.34
CA ASN A 189 -13.14 5.37 -7.32
C ASN A 189 -13.95 5.14 -8.60
N SER A 190 -13.36 4.46 -9.58
CA SER A 190 -13.93 4.18 -10.90
C SER A 190 -14.98 3.06 -10.86
N LEU A 191 -14.80 2.07 -9.96
CA LEU A 191 -15.78 1.00 -9.76
C LEU A 191 -15.90 0.67 -8.28
N TYR A 192 -17.03 1.02 -7.70
CA TYR A 192 -17.42 0.65 -6.34
C TYR A 192 -18.74 -0.09 -6.36
N ILE A 193 -18.87 -1.17 -5.64
CA ILE A 193 -20.10 -1.97 -5.53
C ILE A 193 -20.72 -1.79 -4.14
N ASN A 194 -20.01 -2.19 -3.10
CA ASN A 194 -20.42 -2.07 -1.70
C ASN A 194 -19.24 -2.33 -0.76
N ASP A 195 -19.46 -2.27 0.56
CA ASP A 195 -18.43 -2.39 1.60
C ASP A 195 -17.83 -3.82 1.75
N ARG A 196 -18.32 -4.80 1.00
CA ARG A 196 -17.85 -6.19 1.04
C ARG A 196 -17.18 -6.64 -0.25
N THR A 197 -17.36 -5.88 -1.35
CA THR A 197 -16.94 -6.29 -2.69
C THR A 197 -15.80 -5.42 -3.19
N GLY A 198 -14.61 -5.99 -3.26
CA GLY A 198 -13.42 -5.30 -3.73
C GLY A 198 -12.87 -5.91 -5.02
N ALA A 199 -11.90 -5.22 -5.64
CA ALA A 199 -11.26 -5.71 -6.85
C ALA A 199 -10.26 -6.82 -6.49
N GLY A 200 -10.62 -8.06 -6.79
CA GLY A 200 -9.79 -9.26 -6.60
C GLY A 200 -8.79 -9.49 -7.72
N ASP A 201 -9.08 -9.00 -8.92
CA ASP A 201 -8.16 -8.93 -10.05
C ASP A 201 -8.57 -7.83 -11.03
N LEU A 202 -7.63 -7.40 -11.87
CA LEU A 202 -7.83 -6.37 -12.88
C LEU A 202 -6.88 -6.60 -14.04
N VAL A 203 -7.40 -6.59 -15.27
CA VAL A 203 -6.62 -6.73 -16.49
C VAL A 203 -6.99 -5.66 -17.49
N MET A 204 -6.01 -5.25 -18.30
CA MET A 204 -6.14 -4.28 -19.38
C MET A 204 -5.85 -4.97 -20.71
N ASP A 205 -6.62 -4.66 -21.74
CA ASP A 205 -6.34 -5.10 -23.09
C ASP A 205 -5.06 -4.41 -23.60
N PRO A 206 -4.01 -5.15 -23.97
CA PRO A 206 -2.74 -4.55 -24.38
C PRO A 206 -2.84 -3.73 -25.67
N ASN A 207 -3.87 -3.96 -26.49
CA ASN A 207 -4.09 -3.24 -27.75
C ASN A 207 -5.15 -2.13 -27.62
N ASN A 208 -5.85 -2.08 -26.51
CA ASN A 208 -6.84 -1.04 -26.22
C ASN A 208 -6.88 -0.74 -24.73
N PRO A 209 -6.07 0.19 -24.23
CA PRO A 209 -5.98 0.52 -22.81
C PRO A 209 -7.29 1.03 -22.18
N LYS A 210 -8.27 1.44 -22.99
CA LYS A 210 -9.61 1.82 -22.53
C LYS A 210 -10.48 0.63 -22.19
N LYS A 211 -10.10 -0.58 -22.65
CA LYS A 211 -10.81 -1.81 -22.34
C LYS A 211 -10.17 -2.51 -21.17
N LEU A 212 -10.90 -2.60 -20.05
CA LEU A 212 -10.47 -3.31 -18.85
C LEU A 212 -11.53 -4.31 -18.39
N ILE A 213 -11.09 -5.35 -17.72
CA ILE A 213 -11.95 -6.28 -17.00
C ILE A 213 -11.52 -6.30 -15.55
N ALA A 214 -12.50 -6.15 -14.66
CA ALA A 214 -12.32 -6.24 -13.21
C ALA A 214 -13.07 -7.44 -12.66
N ASN A 215 -12.39 -8.27 -11.89
CA ASN A 215 -13.05 -9.24 -11.03
C ASN A 215 -13.39 -8.54 -9.70
N MET A 216 -14.66 -8.31 -9.48
CA MET A 216 -15.16 -7.79 -8.22
C MET A 216 -15.54 -8.96 -7.32
N TRP A 217 -14.83 -9.11 -6.23
CA TRP A 217 -14.93 -10.24 -5.32
C TRP A 217 -15.57 -9.83 -4.00
N GLU A 218 -16.73 -10.40 -3.71
CA GLU A 218 -17.38 -10.28 -2.40
C GLU A 218 -16.71 -11.24 -1.41
N TYR A 219 -16.13 -10.69 -0.32
CA TYR A 219 -15.48 -11.52 0.67
C TYR A 219 -15.45 -10.87 2.06
N ARG A 220 -15.45 -11.73 3.09
CA ARG A 220 -15.29 -11.32 4.48
C ARG A 220 -14.62 -12.43 5.26
N ARG A 221 -13.70 -12.07 6.13
CA ARG A 221 -13.07 -12.99 7.06
C ARG A 221 -13.57 -12.75 8.47
N GLU A 222 -14.09 -13.79 9.08
CA GLU A 222 -14.42 -13.85 10.49
C GLU A 222 -13.45 -14.82 11.19
N PRO A 223 -13.24 -14.77 12.51
CA PRO A 223 -12.34 -15.68 13.21
C PRO A 223 -12.66 -17.17 12.99
N TRP A 224 -13.92 -17.49 12.81
CA TRP A 224 -14.44 -18.86 12.68
C TRP A 224 -14.91 -19.22 11.26
N PHE A 225 -14.92 -18.26 10.32
CA PHE A 225 -15.58 -18.47 9.05
C PHE A 225 -15.06 -17.50 7.97
N PHE A 226 -15.11 -17.92 6.72
CA PHE A 226 -14.71 -17.15 5.56
C PHE A 226 -15.79 -17.19 4.49
N THR A 227 -16.33 -16.02 4.13
CA THR A 227 -17.20 -15.87 2.95
C THR A 227 -16.33 -15.57 1.74
N SER A 228 -16.53 -16.31 0.65
CA SER A 228 -15.86 -16.10 -0.62
C SER A 228 -16.87 -16.28 -1.76
N GLY A 229 -17.24 -15.18 -2.37
CA GLY A 229 -18.34 -15.10 -3.34
C GLY A 229 -19.62 -14.59 -2.72
N GLY A 230 -20.49 -14.05 -3.58
CA GLY A 230 -21.77 -13.49 -3.22
C GLY A 230 -22.42 -12.76 -4.40
N PRO A 231 -23.69 -12.36 -4.28
CA PRO A 231 -24.48 -11.79 -5.37
C PRO A 231 -23.93 -10.47 -5.92
N SER A 232 -23.15 -9.75 -5.12
CA SER A 232 -22.51 -8.50 -5.54
C SER A 232 -21.20 -8.70 -6.29
N GLY A 233 -20.60 -9.89 -6.21
CA GLY A 233 -19.41 -10.27 -6.95
C GLY A 233 -19.66 -10.49 -8.44
N GLY A 234 -18.59 -10.63 -9.22
CA GLY A 234 -18.65 -10.94 -10.64
C GLY A 234 -17.59 -10.25 -11.48
N LEU A 235 -17.62 -10.48 -12.78
CA LEU A 235 -16.80 -9.79 -13.77
C LEU A 235 -17.49 -8.53 -14.26
N PHE A 236 -16.72 -7.47 -14.35
CA PHE A 236 -17.14 -6.17 -14.88
C PHE A 236 -16.21 -5.77 -16.01
N ILE A 237 -16.76 -5.23 -17.08
CA ILE A 237 -16.01 -4.77 -18.24
C ILE A 237 -16.28 -3.28 -18.51
N THR A 238 -15.25 -2.57 -18.90
CA THR A 238 -15.35 -1.21 -19.45
C THR A 238 -14.70 -1.15 -20.83
N TYR A 239 -15.14 -0.20 -21.66
CA TYR A 239 -14.59 0.10 -22.98
C TYR A 239 -14.19 1.57 -23.10
N ASP A 240 -14.36 2.37 -22.06
CA ASP A 240 -14.15 3.81 -22.01
C ASP A 240 -13.15 4.25 -20.94
N GLY A 241 -12.27 3.33 -20.51
CA GLY A 241 -11.25 3.63 -19.52
C GLY A 241 -11.81 3.77 -18.10
N GLY A 242 -12.88 3.02 -17.80
CA GLY A 242 -13.44 2.96 -16.45
C GLY A 242 -14.42 4.08 -16.11
N GLU A 243 -14.91 4.83 -17.11
CA GLU A 243 -15.98 5.79 -16.89
C GLU A 243 -17.32 5.09 -16.68
N ASN A 244 -17.56 4.00 -17.44
CA ASN A 244 -18.72 3.14 -17.30
C ASN A 244 -18.32 1.67 -17.23
N TRP A 245 -18.96 0.92 -16.32
CA TRP A 245 -18.74 -0.51 -16.15
C TRP A 245 -20.01 -1.31 -16.34
N LYS A 246 -19.93 -2.39 -17.12
CA LYS A 246 -21.02 -3.35 -17.32
C LYS A 246 -20.68 -4.63 -16.58
N LYS A 247 -21.58 -5.11 -15.69
CA LYS A 247 -21.48 -6.48 -15.14
C LYS A 247 -21.76 -7.50 -16.23
N LEU A 248 -20.89 -8.50 -16.36
CA LEU A 248 -21.10 -9.65 -17.25
C LEU A 248 -21.94 -10.69 -16.54
N GLY A 249 -22.76 -11.41 -17.29
CA GLY A 249 -23.70 -12.41 -16.79
C GLY A 249 -23.66 -13.71 -17.59
N GLU A 250 -24.74 -14.50 -17.46
CA GLU A 250 -24.88 -15.78 -18.14
C GLU A 250 -24.93 -15.63 -19.67
N ASP A 251 -25.50 -14.54 -20.17
CA ASP A 251 -25.58 -14.25 -21.61
C ASP A 251 -24.19 -14.03 -22.23
N GLU A 252 -23.19 -13.65 -21.43
CA GLU A 252 -21.79 -13.54 -21.84
C GLU A 252 -20.97 -14.79 -21.52
N GLY A 253 -21.63 -15.90 -21.13
CA GLY A 253 -21.00 -17.19 -20.92
C GLY A 253 -20.48 -17.45 -19.51
N LEU A 254 -20.84 -16.63 -18.53
CA LEU A 254 -20.47 -16.88 -17.14
C LEU A 254 -21.39 -17.94 -16.50
N PRO A 255 -20.91 -18.71 -15.51
CA PRO A 255 -21.71 -19.64 -14.75
C PRO A 255 -22.84 -18.96 -14.01
N LYS A 256 -23.93 -19.74 -13.78
CA LYS A 256 -25.02 -19.31 -12.90
C LYS A 256 -24.59 -19.25 -11.43
N GLY A 257 -25.23 -18.32 -10.71
CA GLY A 257 -25.08 -18.20 -9.26
C GLY A 257 -23.98 -17.25 -8.82
N ASP A 258 -23.62 -17.32 -7.54
CA ASP A 258 -22.64 -16.45 -6.93
C ASP A 258 -21.22 -16.82 -7.37
N LEU A 259 -20.50 -15.83 -7.87
CA LEU A 259 -19.12 -16.00 -8.33
C LEU A 259 -18.15 -15.67 -7.21
N GLY A 260 -17.12 -16.49 -7.07
CA GLY A 260 -16.01 -16.26 -6.16
C GLY A 260 -14.93 -15.38 -6.80
N ARG A 261 -13.71 -15.50 -6.28
CA ARG A 261 -12.55 -14.84 -6.87
C ARG A 261 -12.19 -15.53 -8.19
N MET A 262 -12.07 -14.73 -9.22
CA MET A 262 -11.59 -15.13 -10.54
C MET A 262 -10.27 -14.38 -10.82
N GLY A 263 -9.32 -15.02 -11.50
CA GLY A 263 -8.04 -14.47 -11.87
C GLY A 263 -7.58 -14.97 -13.22
#